data_5a040a0ca54c717c3aad33dcab9512cd
#
_entry.id   5a040a0ca54c717c3aad33dcab9512cd
#
_cell.length_a   1.000
_cell.length_b   1.000
_cell.length_c   1.000
_cell.angle_alpha   90.00
_cell.angle_beta   90.00
_cell.angle_gamma   90.00
#
_symmetry.space_group_name_H-M   'P 1'
#
loop_
_entity.id
_entity.type
_entity.pdbx_description
1 polymer ?
#
loop_
_entity_poly.entity_id
_entity_poly.type
_entity_poly.pdbx_seq_one_letter_code
_entity_poly.pdbx_strand_id
1 'polypeptide(L)'
;MQCILVYDIPDDGKRTKIADACLDYGLDRIQDSAFVGPLLPTHQEELMLKIKQVLGKRPGNVQLFPLCEEDWQKRRVLVQQDGQTNDQ
;
A
#
# COMPACT_ATOMS: atom_id res chain seq x y z
N MET A 1 9.37 11.26 -1.48
CA MET A 1 8.06 11.53 -0.89
C MET A 1 7.44 10.22 -0.43
N GLN A 2 6.98 10.16 0.79
CA GLN A 2 6.32 8.97 1.31
C GLN A 2 4.92 8.85 0.72
N CYS A 3 4.52 7.63 0.38
CA CYS A 3 3.20 7.38 -0.19
C CYS A 3 2.54 6.26 0.59
N ILE A 4 1.23 6.37 0.73
CA ILE A 4 0.39 5.28 1.24
C ILE A 4 -0.50 4.83 0.10
N LEU A 5 -0.49 3.53 -0.17
CA LEU A 5 -1.36 2.94 -1.19
C LEU A 5 -2.28 1.95 -0.52
N VAL A 6 -3.57 2.12 -0.73
CA VAL A 6 -4.58 1.21 -0.19
C VAL A 6 -5.46 0.72 -1.32
N TYR A 7 -5.98 -0.50 -1.16
CA TYR A 7 -6.87 -1.03 -2.19
C TYR A 7 -7.93 -1.94 -1.58
N ASP A 8 -9.03 -2.07 -2.33
CA ASP A 8 -10.11 -3.00 -2.03
C ASP A 8 -10.45 -3.69 -3.33
N ILE A 9 -10.01 -4.93 -3.48
CA ILE A 9 -10.10 -5.66 -4.74
C ILE A 9 -10.66 -7.05 -4.44
N PRO A 10 -11.84 -7.40 -4.98
CA PRO A 10 -12.47 -8.68 -4.69
C PRO A 10 -11.72 -9.89 -5.27
N ASP A 11 -11.08 -9.73 -6.42
CA ASP A 11 -10.45 -10.85 -7.13
C ASP A 11 -9.12 -11.22 -6.47
N ASP A 12 -9.00 -12.45 -5.96
CA ASP A 12 -7.82 -12.91 -5.25
C ASP A 12 -6.55 -12.84 -6.09
N GLY A 13 -6.64 -13.30 -7.33
CA GLY A 13 -5.48 -13.31 -8.22
C GLY A 13 -4.99 -11.90 -8.54
N LYS A 14 -5.92 -10.99 -8.76
CA LYS A 14 -5.57 -9.60 -9.01
C LYS A 14 -4.95 -8.96 -7.78
N ARG A 15 -5.51 -9.25 -6.59
CA ARG A 15 -4.96 -8.74 -5.33
C ARG A 15 -3.50 -9.13 -5.16
N THR A 16 -3.19 -10.41 -5.44
CA THR A 16 -1.82 -10.91 -5.30
C THR A 16 -0.87 -10.19 -6.26
N LYS A 17 -1.28 -10.04 -7.51
CA LYS A 17 -0.43 -9.38 -8.51
C LYS A 17 -0.22 -7.90 -8.18
N ILE A 18 -1.23 -7.24 -7.64
CA ILE A 18 -1.10 -5.83 -7.26
C ILE A 18 -0.18 -5.69 -6.06
N ALA A 19 -0.30 -6.60 -5.09
CA ALA A 19 0.62 -6.61 -3.96
C ALA A 19 2.06 -6.80 -4.44
N ASP A 20 2.29 -7.73 -5.37
CA ASP A 20 3.61 -7.94 -5.94
C ASP A 20 4.13 -6.68 -6.63
N ALA A 21 3.28 -5.97 -7.35
CA ALA A 21 3.68 -4.72 -7.99
C ALA A 21 4.10 -3.68 -6.96
N CYS A 22 3.36 -3.56 -5.85
CA CYS A 22 3.72 -2.64 -4.79
C CYS A 22 5.09 -2.98 -4.19
N LEU A 23 5.34 -4.25 -3.95
CA LEU A 23 6.61 -4.71 -3.42
C LEU A 23 7.75 -4.45 -4.41
N ASP A 24 7.50 -4.67 -5.70
CA ASP A 24 8.50 -4.42 -6.75
C ASP A 24 8.91 -2.95 -6.81
N TYR A 25 8.01 -2.05 -6.45
CA TYR A 25 8.31 -0.62 -6.40
C TYR A 25 8.91 -0.19 -5.05
N GLY A 26 9.21 -1.14 -4.19
CA GLY A 26 9.90 -0.86 -2.93
C GLY A 26 9.00 -0.43 -1.79
N LEU A 27 7.69 -0.64 -1.92
CA LEU A 27 6.78 -0.34 -0.81
C LEU A 27 6.76 -1.49 0.18
N ASP A 28 6.47 -1.17 1.42
CA ASP A 28 6.35 -2.15 2.50
C ASP A 28 4.88 -2.37 2.83
N ARG A 29 4.50 -3.63 3.01
CA ARG A 29 3.14 -3.96 3.41
C ARG A 29 2.95 -3.64 4.89
N ILE A 30 1.94 -2.83 5.20
CA ILE A 30 1.61 -2.49 6.59
C ILE A 30 0.28 -3.07 7.03
N GLN A 31 -0.57 -3.43 6.09
CA GLN A 31 -1.84 -4.13 6.28
C GLN A 31 -2.04 -5.02 5.07
N ASP A 32 -3.00 -5.95 5.14
CA ASP A 32 -3.24 -6.87 4.02
C ASP A 32 -3.42 -6.13 2.69
N SER A 33 -4.07 -4.97 2.72
CA SER A 33 -4.35 -4.19 1.52
C SER A 33 -3.83 -2.77 1.62
N ALA A 34 -2.72 -2.56 2.36
CA ALA A 34 -2.13 -1.24 2.52
C ALA A 34 -0.61 -1.34 2.49
N PHE A 35 -0.01 -0.46 1.73
CA PHE A 35 1.43 -0.39 1.54
C PHE A 35 1.93 1.02 1.77
N VAL A 36 3.18 1.16 2.16
CA VAL A 36 3.79 2.47 2.40
C VAL A 36 5.24 2.43 1.95
N GLY A 37 5.70 3.56 1.43
CA GLY A 37 7.11 3.70 1.08
C GLY A 37 7.34 4.94 0.24
N PRO A 38 8.62 5.25 -0.02
CA PRO A 38 8.98 6.42 -0.82
C PRO A 38 8.79 6.15 -2.31
N LEU A 39 8.17 7.08 -3.01
CA LEU A 39 8.01 7.03 -4.46
C LEU A 39 8.19 8.42 -5.02
N LEU A 40 8.95 8.52 -6.12
CA LEU A 40 9.00 9.74 -6.91
C LEU A 40 7.69 9.90 -7.66
N PRO A 41 7.30 11.13 -8.03
CA PRO A 41 6.05 11.32 -8.77
C PRO A 41 5.94 10.46 -10.02
N THR A 42 7.04 10.28 -10.77
CA THR A 42 7.02 9.43 -11.96
C THR A 42 6.73 7.98 -11.59
N HIS A 43 7.30 7.50 -10.48
CA HIS A 43 7.07 6.13 -10.03
C HIS A 43 5.64 5.94 -9.52
N GLN A 44 5.06 6.98 -8.92
CA GLN A 44 3.66 6.94 -8.52
C GLN A 44 2.76 6.70 -9.73
N GLU A 45 3.01 7.44 -10.81
CA GLU A 45 2.24 7.29 -12.05
C GLU A 45 2.45 5.91 -12.67
N GLU A 46 3.69 5.44 -12.71
CA GLU A 46 4.00 4.14 -13.28
C GLU A 46 3.32 3.01 -12.51
N LEU A 47 3.38 3.08 -11.19
CA LEU A 47 2.77 2.04 -10.36
C LEU A 47 1.26 2.02 -10.54
N MET A 48 0.61 3.18 -10.54
CA MET A 48 -0.83 3.24 -10.73
C MET A 48 -1.23 2.73 -12.11
N LEU A 49 -0.44 3.02 -13.13
CA LEU A 49 -0.70 2.52 -14.48
C LEU A 49 -0.55 1.00 -14.52
N LYS A 50 0.49 0.48 -13.89
CA LYS A 50 0.69 -0.98 -13.83
C LYS A 50 -0.47 -1.66 -13.13
N ILE A 51 -0.93 -1.08 -12.00
CA ILE A 51 -2.07 -1.63 -11.27
C ILE A 51 -3.32 -1.63 -12.14
N LYS A 52 -3.55 -0.55 -12.87
CA LYS A 52 -4.70 -0.46 -13.77
C LYS A 52 -4.63 -1.56 -14.84
N GLN A 53 -3.45 -1.81 -15.38
CA GLN A 53 -3.25 -2.86 -16.38
C GLN A 53 -3.52 -4.24 -15.80
N VAL A 54 -3.02 -4.49 -14.60
CA VAL A 54 -3.24 -5.77 -13.92
C VAL A 54 -4.72 -5.98 -13.64
N LEU A 55 -5.38 -4.93 -13.14
CA LEU A 55 -6.80 -5.01 -12.79
C LEU A 55 -7.67 -5.24 -14.01
N GLY A 56 -7.32 -4.61 -15.12
CA GLY A 56 -8.08 -4.76 -16.36
C GLY A 56 -9.50 -4.27 -16.19
N LYS A 57 -10.47 -5.16 -16.44
CA LYS A 57 -11.89 -4.83 -16.32
C LYS A 57 -12.51 -5.33 -15.03
N ARG A 58 -11.71 -5.90 -14.14
CA ARG A 58 -12.22 -6.37 -12.85
C ARG A 58 -12.51 -5.20 -11.93
N PRO A 59 -13.52 -5.32 -11.07
CA PRO A 59 -13.80 -4.25 -10.11
C PRO A 59 -12.68 -4.13 -9.09
N GLY A 60 -12.46 -2.91 -8.64
CA GLY A 60 -11.47 -2.65 -7.62
C GLY A 60 -11.38 -1.17 -7.33
N ASN A 61 -10.88 -0.86 -6.14
CA ASN A 61 -10.66 0.51 -5.68
C ASN A 61 -9.22 0.59 -5.22
N VAL A 62 -8.43 1.47 -5.83
CA VAL A 62 -7.03 1.64 -5.48
C VAL A 62 -6.78 3.12 -5.32
N GLN A 63 -6.21 3.51 -4.18
CA GLN A 63 -5.93 4.91 -3.90
C GLN A 63 -4.51 5.06 -3.41
N LEU A 64 -3.84 6.09 -3.88
CA LEU A 64 -2.47 6.40 -3.49
C LEU A 64 -2.44 7.82 -2.97
N PHE A 65 -1.89 7.99 -1.75
CA PHE A 65 -1.82 9.28 -1.09
C PHE A 65 -0.35 9.65 -0.85
N PRO A 66 0.15 10.66 -1.54
CA PRO A 66 1.49 11.17 -1.24
C PRO A 66 1.44 12.04 0.02
N LEU A 67 2.45 11.91 0.87
CA LEU A 67 2.55 12.64 2.12
C LEU A 67 3.85 13.41 2.17
N CYS A 68 3.83 14.61 2.71
CA CYS A 68 5.08 15.31 2.95
C CYS A 68 5.81 14.66 4.13
N GLU A 69 7.11 14.89 4.18
CA GLU A 69 7.95 14.27 5.20
C GLU A 69 7.52 14.68 6.60
N GLU A 70 7.14 15.92 6.77
CA GLU A 70 6.73 16.40 8.09
C GLU A 70 5.51 15.66 8.61
N ASP A 71 4.50 15.48 7.75
CA ASP A 71 3.30 14.75 8.15
C ASP A 71 3.59 13.28 8.39
N TRP A 72 4.48 12.70 7.57
CA TRP A 72 4.88 11.32 7.75
C TRP A 72 5.51 11.11 9.12
N GLN A 73 6.35 12.03 9.59
CA GLN A 73 7.01 11.93 10.88
C GLN A 73 6.03 12.02 12.04
N LYS A 74 4.87 12.62 11.82
CA LYS A 74 3.85 12.79 12.85
C LYS A 74 2.86 11.63 12.93
N ARG A 75 3.03 10.61 12.09
CA ARG A 75 2.10 9.48 12.10
C ARG A 75 2.12 8.76 13.44
N ARG A 76 1.02 8.15 13.77
CA ARG A 76 0.89 7.39 15.01
C ARG A 76 0.59 5.94 14.66
N VAL A 77 1.31 5.03 15.29
CA VAL A 77 1.21 3.61 15.00
C VAL A 77 0.93 2.86 16.30
N LEU A 78 -0.05 2.00 16.26
CA LEU A 78 -0.34 1.07 17.34
C LEU A 78 -0.42 -0.33 16.76
N VAL A 79 0.44 -1.20 17.22
CA VAL A 79 0.42 -2.62 16.84
C VAL A 79 0.20 -3.42 18.10
N GLN A 80 -0.85 -4.21 18.08
CA GLN A 80 -1.21 -5.02 19.25
C GLN A 80 -1.54 -6.41 18.76
N GLN A 81 -0.81 -7.38 19.28
CA GLN A 81 -0.97 -8.75 18.81
C GLN A 81 -1.79 -9.55 19.80
N ASP A 82 -2.61 -10.43 19.23
CA ASP A 82 -3.42 -11.33 20.01
C ASP A 82 -2.54 -12.27 20.83
N GLY A 83 -2.92 -12.52 22.09
CA GLY A 83 -2.16 -13.38 22.98
C GLY A 83 -0.90 -12.77 23.57
N GLN A 84 -0.60 -11.55 23.26
CA GLN A 84 0.54 -10.82 23.80
C GLN A 84 0.11 -10.20 25.12
N THR A 85 0.63 -10.74 26.18
CA THR A 85 0.30 -10.20 27.47
C THR A 85 1.45 -9.36 27.91
N ASN A 86 1.32 -8.55 28.45
CA ASN A 86 2.29 -7.92 28.90
C ASN A 86 2.54 -8.02 30.12
N ASP A 87 2.71 -8.62 30.37
CA ASP A 87 2.78 -8.91 31.29
C ASP A 87 3.47 -8.40 31.98
N GLN A 88 3.41 -8.17 31.95
CA GLN A 88 3.76 -7.89 32.38
C GLN A 88 3.69 -7.40 33.05
#